data_dc19c6c5ab08522d190793e9538f23e8
#
_entry.id   dc19c6c5ab08522d190793e9538f23e8
#
_cell.length_a   1.000
_cell.length_b   1.000
_cell.length_c   1.000
_cell.angle_alpha   90.00
_cell.angle_beta   90.00
_cell.angle_gamma   90.00
#
_symmetry.space_group_name_H-M   'P 1'
#
loop_
_entity.id
_entity.type
_entity.pdbx_description
1 polymer ?
#
loop_
_entity_poly.entity_id
_entity_poly.type
_entity_poly.pdbx_seq_one_letter_code
_entity_poly.pdbx_strand_id
1 'polypeptide(L)'
;SGSQIIFTNPPAASSDFFGVALRTVADLTRTINFVLDNGSNDITTGVKGSLGLDVSGRIESWTLVSENEGSIVIDIKRDKYDTYPDNLTSIVGSEYPKLSTQKKNRDESLSTWTTDLVAGDILDFSVVSCSGIQKCSLFLRLIL
;
A
#
# COMPACT_ATOMS: atom_id res chain seq x y z
N SER A 1 38.84 14.76 -34.28
CA SER A 1 38.84 14.31 -33.76
C SER A 1 38.89 14.03 -33.21
N GLY A 2 38.99 14.17 -33.46
CA GLY A 2 38.97 13.55 -32.81
C GLY A 2 38.55 13.41 -32.26
N SER A 3 38.47 13.54 -32.37
CA SER A 3 38.17 13.02 -31.76
C SER A 3 37.69 12.87 -31.28
N GLN A 4 37.54 13.01 -31.47
CA GLN A 4 37.14 12.54 -30.97
C GLN A 4 36.58 12.17 -30.40
N ILE A 5 36.46 12.33 -30.83
CA ILE A 5 36.03 11.74 -30.23
C ILE A 5 35.49 11.57 -29.92
N ILE A 6 35.48 11.86 -30.34
CA ILE A 6 35.06 11.40 -29.94
C ILE A 6 34.41 11.24 -29.58
N PHE A 7 34.23 11.49 -30.08
CA PHE A 7 33.65 11.06 -29.64
C PHE A 7 32.93 11.04 -29.76
N THR A 8 32.83 11.49 -30.29
CA THR A 8 32.29 11.14 -30.26
C THR A 8 31.58 11.04 -30.05
N ASN A 9 31.52 11.23 -30.48
CA ASN A 9 30.84 10.82 -30.11
C ASN A 9 30.29 10.88 -29.53
N PRO A 10 30.09 11.06 -29.65
CA PRO A 10 29.68 10.87 -28.94
C PRO A 10 29.27 10.84 -28.54
N PRO A 11 29.01 10.97 -28.58
CA PRO A 11 28.57 10.65 -28.02
C PRO A 11 28.04 10.51 -27.80
N ALA A 12 27.75 10.67 -27.95
CA ALA A 12 27.16 10.18 -27.62
C ALA A 12 26.77 10.11 -27.18
N ALA A 13 26.68 10.34 -27.37
CA ALA A 13 26.20 9.92 -26.87
C ALA A 13 25.90 10.00 -26.31
N SER A 14 25.78 10.25 -26.31
CA SER A 14 25.43 10.05 -25.66
C SER A 14 25.07 9.88 -25.33
N SER A 15 24.81 10.13 -25.49
CA SER A 15 24.46 9.88 -25.01
C SER A 15 24.17 9.23 -24.66
N ASP A 16 24.02 8.91 -24.69
CA ASP A 16 23.79 8.17 -24.15
C ASP A 16 23.68 7.80 -23.14
N PHE A 17 23.64 7.75 -22.87
CA PHE A 17 23.57 7.19 -21.83
C PHE A 17 22.74 7.62 -20.86
N PHE A 18 22.08 8.33 -20.76
CA PHE A 18 21.37 8.70 -19.88
C PHE A 18 19.93 8.52 -20.00
N GLY A 19 19.14 8.47 -20.80
CA GLY A 19 17.75 8.18 -21.00
C GLY A 19 17.29 6.85 -20.51
N VAL A 20 18.21 6.01 -20.26
CA VAL A 20 17.96 4.67 -19.73
C VAL A 20 17.24 4.71 -18.39
N ALA A 21 17.60 5.64 -17.53
CA ALA A 21 17.00 5.71 -16.20
C ALA A 21 15.51 5.99 -16.21
N LEU A 22 15.02 6.64 -17.26
CA LEU A 22 13.61 7.02 -17.34
C LEU A 22 12.68 5.83 -17.43
N ARG A 23 13.12 4.74 -18.02
CA ARG A 23 12.27 3.55 -18.15
C ARG A 23 11.89 2.93 -16.84
N THR A 24 12.79 2.99 -15.87
CA THR A 24 12.57 2.32 -14.60
C THR A 24 11.56 3.02 -13.72
N VAL A 25 11.24 4.28 -14.01
CA VAL A 25 10.25 5.02 -13.22
C VAL A 25 8.89 4.33 -13.26
N ALA A 26 8.52 3.74 -14.40
CA ALA A 26 7.24 3.05 -14.53
C ALA A 26 7.12 1.83 -13.60
N ASP A 27 8.24 1.31 -13.11
CA ASP A 27 8.25 0.13 -12.27
C ASP A 27 8.38 0.47 -10.78
N LEU A 28 8.31 1.74 -10.41
CA LEU A 28 8.42 2.12 -9.01
C LEU A 28 7.21 1.64 -8.22
N THR A 29 7.50 0.96 -7.13
CA THR A 29 6.50 0.47 -6.21
C THR A 29 6.81 0.94 -4.80
N ARG A 30 5.80 0.97 -3.95
CA ARG A 30 5.94 1.32 -2.54
C ARG A 30 5.03 0.41 -1.75
N THR A 31 5.50 -0.03 -0.58
CA THR A 31 4.66 -0.83 0.32
C THR A 31 4.28 0.03 1.52
N ILE A 32 2.99 0.06 1.80
CA ILE A 32 2.46 0.60 3.04
C ILE A 32 2.28 -0.58 3.97
N ASN A 33 2.85 -0.50 5.17
CA ASN A 33 2.78 -1.56 6.16
C ASN A 33 2.09 -1.03 7.42
N PHE A 34 1.04 -1.71 7.86
CA PHE A 34 0.33 -1.36 9.08
C PHE A 34 0.26 -2.57 10.00
N VAL A 35 0.83 -2.45 11.19
CA VAL A 35 0.88 -3.54 12.17
C VAL A 35 -0.20 -3.31 13.23
N LEU A 36 -0.98 -4.37 13.49
CA LEU A 36 -1.96 -4.40 14.57
C LEU A 36 -1.46 -5.37 15.63
N ASP A 37 -1.39 -4.91 16.88
CA ASP A 37 -0.85 -5.70 17.98
C ASP A 37 -1.63 -5.38 19.26
N ASN A 38 -2.15 -6.40 19.92
CA ASN A 38 -2.84 -6.26 21.20
C ASN A 38 -2.23 -7.14 22.28
N GLY A 39 -0.94 -7.43 22.17
CA GLY A 39 -0.23 -8.25 23.13
C GLY A 39 -0.71 -9.68 23.11
N SER A 40 -1.14 -10.19 24.25
CA SER A 40 -1.62 -11.56 24.39
C SER A 40 -3.14 -11.69 24.24
N ASN A 41 -3.85 -10.60 24.00
CA ASN A 41 -5.30 -10.60 23.84
C ASN A 41 -5.69 -10.41 22.39
N ASP A 42 -6.86 -10.91 22.02
CA ASP A 42 -7.39 -10.69 20.69
C ASP A 42 -7.50 -9.21 20.35
N ILE A 43 -7.22 -8.87 19.10
CA ILE A 43 -7.38 -7.50 18.64
C ILE A 43 -8.85 -7.12 18.72
N THR A 44 -9.13 -5.97 19.30
CA THR A 44 -10.50 -5.48 19.44
C THR A 44 -10.96 -4.76 18.19
N THR A 45 -12.29 -4.60 18.05
CA THR A 45 -12.88 -3.86 16.93
C THR A 45 -12.64 -2.35 17.07
N GLY A 46 -12.82 -1.63 15.97
CA GLY A 46 -12.70 -0.17 15.93
C GLY A 46 -11.46 0.31 15.22
N VAL A 47 -11.28 1.63 15.19
CA VAL A 47 -10.14 2.28 14.55
C VAL A 47 -8.86 1.96 15.31
N LYS A 48 -7.83 1.56 14.60
CA LYS A 48 -6.55 1.18 15.20
C LYS A 48 -5.44 2.19 14.94
N GLY A 49 -5.62 3.04 13.97
CA GLY A 49 -4.65 4.08 13.68
C GLY A 49 -4.85 4.67 12.32
N SER A 50 -4.07 5.72 12.05
CA SER A 50 -4.13 6.48 10.82
C SER A 50 -2.75 6.60 10.21
N LEU A 51 -2.69 6.74 8.90
CA LEU A 51 -1.45 6.89 8.17
C LEU A 51 -1.61 7.99 7.13
N GLY A 52 -0.75 9.00 7.16
CA GLY A 52 -0.72 10.04 6.14
C GLY A 52 0.15 9.61 4.97
N LEU A 53 -0.30 9.91 3.77
CA LEU A 53 0.43 9.58 2.55
C LEU A 53 1.21 10.78 2.06
N ASP A 54 2.46 10.55 1.69
CA ASP A 54 3.32 11.58 1.09
C ASP A 54 3.58 11.32 -0.40
N VAL A 55 2.96 10.27 -0.96
CA VAL A 55 3.10 9.90 -2.37
C VAL A 55 1.72 9.60 -2.95
N SER A 56 1.60 9.81 -4.26
CA SER A 56 0.43 9.40 -5.02
C SER A 56 0.72 8.07 -5.70
N GLY A 57 -0.29 7.20 -5.80
CA GLY A 57 -0.09 5.91 -6.44
C GLY A 57 -1.39 5.12 -6.50
N ARG A 58 -1.29 3.92 -7.05
CA ARG A 58 -2.43 3.00 -7.16
C ARG A 58 -2.16 1.73 -6.38
N ILE A 59 -3.11 1.34 -5.53
CA ILE A 59 -3.01 0.08 -4.80
C ILE A 59 -3.22 -1.07 -5.79
N GLU A 60 -2.29 -2.03 -5.78
CA GLU A 60 -2.37 -3.21 -6.63
C GLU A 60 -2.78 -4.47 -5.89
N SER A 61 -2.42 -4.56 -4.63
CA SER A 61 -2.71 -5.75 -3.84
C SER A 61 -2.63 -5.45 -2.36
N TRP A 62 -3.26 -6.32 -1.59
CA TRP A 62 -3.02 -6.35 -0.15
C TRP A 62 -2.57 -7.76 0.25
N THR A 63 -1.80 -7.82 1.33
CA THR A 63 -1.35 -9.06 1.95
C THR A 63 -1.55 -8.91 3.45
N LEU A 64 -2.10 -9.92 4.08
CA LEU A 64 -2.35 -9.94 5.51
C LEU A 64 -1.73 -11.19 6.09
N VAL A 65 -0.90 -11.02 7.12
CA VAL A 65 -0.21 -12.15 7.77
C VAL A 65 -0.36 -12.06 9.28
N SER A 66 -0.44 -13.21 9.94
CA SER A 66 -0.57 -13.31 11.37
C SER A 66 0.29 -14.46 11.89
N GLU A 67 0.74 -14.35 13.14
CA GLU A 67 1.44 -15.45 13.80
C GLU A 67 0.49 -16.59 14.15
N ASN A 68 -0.75 -16.24 14.49
CA ASN A 68 -1.75 -17.21 14.92
C ASN A 68 -2.77 -17.45 13.81
N GLU A 69 -3.25 -18.67 13.74
CA GLU A 69 -4.39 -19.01 12.90
C GLU A 69 -5.65 -18.44 13.54
N GLY A 70 -6.38 -17.63 12.81
CA GLY A 70 -7.59 -17.00 13.31
C GLY A 70 -8.30 -16.23 12.21
N SER A 71 -9.25 -15.39 12.62
CA SER A 71 -10.10 -14.64 11.70
C SER A 71 -10.09 -13.16 12.05
N ILE A 72 -9.89 -12.31 11.05
CA ILE A 72 -9.95 -10.86 11.22
C ILE A 72 -10.43 -10.24 9.91
N VAL A 73 -11.23 -9.17 10.02
CA VAL A 73 -11.69 -8.38 8.88
C VAL A 73 -11.30 -6.93 9.14
N ILE A 74 -10.64 -6.32 8.16
CA ILE A 74 -10.12 -4.95 8.28
C ILE A 74 -10.79 -4.08 7.23
N ASP A 75 -11.20 -2.88 7.64
CA ASP A 75 -11.66 -1.83 6.73
C ASP A 75 -10.60 -0.75 6.65
N ILE A 76 -10.45 -0.17 5.46
CA ILE A 76 -9.55 0.95 5.24
C ILE A 76 -10.39 2.10 4.71
N LYS A 77 -10.34 3.23 5.40
CA LYS A 77 -11.07 4.43 4.99
C LYS A 77 -10.08 5.51 4.61
N ARG A 78 -10.49 6.38 3.72
CA ARG A 78 -9.67 7.48 3.24
C ARG A 78 -10.40 8.80 3.34
N ASP A 79 -9.68 9.84 3.67
CA ASP A 79 -10.13 11.22 3.57
C ASP A 79 -8.94 12.08 3.11
N LYS A 80 -9.23 13.26 2.60
CA LYS A 80 -8.21 14.25 2.30
C LYS A 80 -7.79 14.94 3.59
N TYR A 81 -6.56 15.43 3.64
CA TYR A 81 -6.06 16.12 4.82
C TYR A 81 -6.99 17.26 5.25
N ASP A 82 -7.48 18.06 4.28
CA ASP A 82 -8.24 19.26 4.59
C ASP A 82 -9.62 18.97 5.20
N THR A 83 -10.18 17.79 4.94
CA THR A 83 -11.52 17.42 5.42
C THR A 83 -11.51 16.35 6.50
N TYR A 84 -10.35 15.75 6.76
CA TYR A 84 -10.22 14.69 7.74
C TYR A 84 -10.61 15.16 9.14
N PRO A 85 -11.41 14.41 9.92
CA PRO A 85 -11.95 13.07 9.61
C PRO A 85 -13.40 13.09 9.09
N ASP A 86 -13.90 14.23 8.63
CA ASP A 86 -15.32 14.43 8.42
C ASP A 86 -15.86 13.67 7.19
N ASN A 87 -14.99 13.35 6.23
CA ASN A 87 -15.41 12.71 4.99
C ASN A 87 -14.74 11.35 4.78
N LEU A 88 -14.41 10.64 5.86
CA LEU A 88 -13.85 9.29 5.77
C LEU A 88 -14.76 8.35 5.01
N THR A 89 -14.23 7.71 3.98
CA THR A 89 -14.97 6.79 3.12
C THR A 89 -14.17 5.51 2.93
N SER A 90 -14.82 4.36 3.07
CA SER A 90 -14.17 3.07 2.82
C SER A 90 -13.71 2.97 1.36
N ILE A 91 -12.51 2.44 1.18
CA ILE A 91 -11.94 2.23 -0.15
C ILE A 91 -11.96 0.76 -0.58
N VAL A 92 -12.41 -0.15 0.29
CA VAL A 92 -12.33 -1.58 0.02
C VAL A 92 -13.57 -2.17 -0.65
N GLY A 93 -14.64 -1.39 -0.74
CA GLY A 93 -15.88 -1.87 -1.33
C GLY A 93 -16.44 -3.04 -0.54
N SER A 94 -16.66 -4.17 -1.21
CA SER A 94 -17.10 -5.40 -0.56
C SER A 94 -15.96 -6.40 -0.33
N GLU A 95 -14.71 -6.03 -0.68
CA GLU A 95 -13.57 -6.95 -0.62
C GLU A 95 -12.62 -6.56 0.50
N TYR A 96 -13.04 -6.79 1.74
CA TYR A 96 -12.24 -6.44 2.91
C TYR A 96 -10.97 -7.30 2.98
N PRO A 97 -9.81 -6.72 3.32
CA PRO A 97 -8.67 -7.52 3.74
C PRO A 97 -9.09 -8.39 4.93
N LYS A 98 -8.87 -9.70 4.81
CA LYS A 98 -9.35 -10.60 5.87
C LYS A 98 -8.54 -11.89 5.95
N LEU A 99 -8.56 -12.47 7.14
CA LEU A 99 -8.17 -13.85 7.40
C LEU A 99 -9.41 -14.60 7.85
N SER A 100 -9.61 -15.81 7.34
CA SER A 100 -10.73 -16.69 7.71
C SER A 100 -10.16 -18.02 8.18
N THR A 101 -9.87 -18.11 9.48
CA THR A 101 -9.23 -19.27 10.11
C THR A 101 -7.95 -19.63 9.36
N GLN A 102 -7.06 -18.67 9.21
CA GLN A 102 -5.80 -18.82 8.46
C GLN A 102 -4.76 -17.85 8.96
N LYS A 103 -3.49 -18.08 8.59
CA LYS A 103 -2.38 -17.23 9.00
C LYS A 103 -1.99 -16.20 7.96
N LYS A 104 -2.43 -16.37 6.72
CA LYS A 104 -2.08 -15.44 5.64
C LYS A 104 -3.14 -15.45 4.57
N ASN A 105 -3.29 -14.30 3.92
CA ASN A 105 -4.16 -14.15 2.76
C ASN A 105 -3.67 -12.98 1.91
N ARG A 106 -4.01 -13.00 0.64
CA ARG A 106 -3.63 -11.96 -0.31
C ARG A 106 -4.70 -11.83 -1.38
N ASP A 107 -4.91 -10.61 -1.85
CA ASP A 107 -5.76 -10.35 -3.01
C ASP A 107 -5.04 -9.39 -3.94
N GLU A 108 -4.97 -9.76 -5.22
CA GLU A 108 -4.34 -8.98 -6.27
C GLU A 108 -5.35 -8.51 -7.32
N SER A 109 -6.62 -8.74 -7.10
CA SER A 109 -7.67 -8.38 -8.06
C SER A 109 -8.34 -7.05 -7.75
N LEU A 110 -8.67 -6.78 -6.50
CA LEU A 110 -9.22 -5.51 -5.99
C LEU A 110 -10.35 -4.93 -6.85
N SER A 111 -11.28 -5.77 -7.28
CA SER A 111 -12.28 -5.37 -8.27
C SER A 111 -13.29 -4.35 -7.76
N THR A 112 -13.53 -4.28 -6.44
CA THR A 112 -14.46 -3.31 -5.84
C THR A 112 -13.75 -2.16 -5.13
N TRP A 113 -12.43 -2.15 -5.12
CA TRP A 113 -11.67 -1.14 -4.41
C TRP A 113 -11.61 0.19 -5.15
N THR A 114 -11.54 1.27 -4.39
CA THR A 114 -11.07 2.57 -4.89
C THR A 114 -9.56 2.58 -4.71
N THR A 115 -8.83 2.36 -5.79
CA THR A 115 -7.39 2.06 -5.71
C THR A 115 -6.48 3.27 -5.81
N ASP A 116 -6.95 4.38 -6.38
CA ASP A 116 -6.11 5.56 -6.57
C ASP A 116 -5.99 6.35 -5.26
N LEU A 117 -4.75 6.61 -4.86
CA LEU A 117 -4.42 7.40 -3.68
C LEU A 117 -3.62 8.63 -4.11
N VAL A 118 -3.79 9.72 -3.41
CA VAL A 118 -3.16 11.00 -3.71
C VAL A 118 -2.33 11.43 -2.49
N ALA A 119 -1.16 12.01 -2.75
CA ALA A 119 -0.33 12.57 -1.68
C ALA A 119 -1.15 13.57 -0.84
N GLY A 120 -1.07 13.44 0.47
CA GLY A 120 -1.88 14.21 1.40
C GLY A 120 -3.12 13.48 1.91
N ASP A 121 -3.49 12.37 1.29
CA ASP A 121 -4.59 11.54 1.80
C ASP A 121 -4.21 10.92 3.15
N ILE A 122 -5.23 10.71 3.98
CA ILE A 122 -5.09 10.03 5.26
C ILE A 122 -5.89 8.74 5.20
N LEU A 123 -5.26 7.64 5.58
CA LEU A 123 -5.89 6.34 5.66
C LEU A 123 -6.12 5.98 7.13
N ASP A 124 -7.36 5.58 7.44
CA ASP A 124 -7.69 5.01 8.74
C ASP A 124 -7.88 3.51 8.60
N PHE A 125 -7.26 2.77 9.50
CA PHE A 125 -7.36 1.30 9.55
C PHE A 125 -8.23 0.92 10.73
N SER A 126 -9.30 0.17 10.46
CA SER A 126 -10.20 -0.27 11.51
C SER A 126 -10.49 -1.76 11.40
N VAL A 127 -10.71 -2.38 12.55
CA VAL A 127 -11.04 -3.80 12.63
C VAL A 127 -12.56 -3.93 12.73
N VAL A 128 -13.14 -4.63 11.75
CA VAL A 128 -14.58 -4.89 11.71
C VAL A 128 -14.92 -6.04 12.63
N SER A 129 -14.10 -7.10 12.62
CA SER A 129 -14.28 -8.26 13.48
C SER A 129 -12.94 -8.95 13.68
N CYS A 130 -12.79 -9.67 14.78
CA CYS A 130 -11.57 -10.42 15.07
C CYS A 130 -11.87 -11.57 16.03
N SER A 131 -11.24 -12.71 15.77
CA SER A 131 -11.31 -13.88 16.65
C SER A 131 -10.01 -14.66 16.52
N GLY A 132 -9.26 -14.78 17.61
CA GLY A 132 -8.04 -15.57 17.67
C GLY A 132 -6.80 -14.92 17.08
N ILE A 133 -6.85 -13.64 16.73
CA ILE A 133 -5.69 -12.90 16.21
C ILE A 133 -5.29 -11.85 17.20
N GLN A 134 -4.06 -11.95 17.72
CA GLN A 134 -3.50 -10.98 18.67
C GLN A 134 -2.57 -9.98 17.96
N LYS A 135 -1.96 -10.41 16.84
CA LYS A 135 -1.02 -9.58 16.10
C LYS A 135 -1.06 -9.94 14.64
N CYS A 136 -1.14 -8.96 13.78
CA CYS A 136 -1.08 -9.17 12.34
C CYS A 136 -0.49 -7.96 11.64
N SER A 137 -0.05 -8.15 10.41
CA SER A 137 0.49 -7.10 9.57
C SER A 137 -0.25 -7.06 8.25
N LEU A 138 -0.67 -5.86 7.88
CA LEU A 138 -1.33 -5.60 6.59
C LEU A 138 -0.36 -4.84 5.71
N PHE A 139 -0.16 -5.34 4.50
CA PHE A 139 0.69 -4.69 3.50
C PHE A 139 -0.15 -4.29 2.31
N LEU A 140 -0.02 -3.04 1.89
CA LEU A 140 -0.61 -2.55 0.64
C LEU A 140 0.53 -2.27 -0.34
N ARG A 141 0.48 -2.87 -1.50
CA ARG A 141 1.46 -2.61 -2.55
C ARG A 141 0.92 -1.53 -3.48
N LEU A 142 1.70 -0.47 -3.65
CA LEU A 142 1.34 0.64 -4.53
C LEU A 142 2.27 0.67 -5.74
N ILE A 143 1.71 1.04 -6.88
CA ILE A 143 2.48 1.48 -8.04
C ILE A 143 2.39 3.00 -8.10
N LEU A 144 3.55 3.65 -8.14
CA LEU A 144 3.64 5.11 -8.17
C LEU A 144 3.51 5.66 -9.59
#